data_3552f03bf759edefa3d7d5f168d08949
#
_entry.id   3552f03bf759edefa3d7d5f168d08949
#
_cell.length_a   1.000
_cell.length_b   1.000
_cell.length_c   1.000
_cell.angle_alpha   90.00
_cell.angle_beta   90.00
_cell.angle_gamma   90.00
#
_symmetry.space_group_name_H-M   'P 1'
#
loop_
_entity.id
_entity.type
_entity.pdbx_description
1 polymer ?
#
loop_
_entity_poly.entity_id
_entity_poly.type
_entity_poly.pdbx_seq_one_letter_code
_entity_poly.pdbx_strand_id
1 'polypeptide(L)'
;MYSQSLVNTVEPIKRTTITRMNRGKKWKYGYNKEHDLIVLSHNGVIGEIIEIQNLIIALPKPPKEVYKHQKNKWVKQEYPKELQRIKNIFDWRGYPENQKEKWYDYIDEEFNRRDKGFWFTNNGKPTWITGTHYMYLQWSKIDVGAPDFREANRLFYIFWEACKADKRCYGICYLKNRRSGFSFMSSAET
;
A
#
# COMPACT_ATOMS: atom_id res chain seq x y z
N MET A 1 -23.94 8.31 19.95
CA MET A 1 -23.29 9.60 19.74
C MET A 1 -21.80 9.50 20.04
N TYR A 2 -21.04 8.66 19.30
CA TYR A 2 -19.58 8.55 19.36
C TYR A 2 -19.09 7.87 18.07
N SER A 3 -18.88 8.63 17.01
CA SER A 3 -18.21 8.12 15.80
C SER A 3 -17.69 9.24 14.91
N GLN A 4 -16.87 10.14 15.46
CA GLN A 4 -16.30 11.23 14.65
C GLN A 4 -14.82 11.50 14.87
N SER A 5 -14.04 10.66 15.53
CA SER A 5 -12.69 11.09 15.94
C SER A 5 -11.49 10.53 15.15
N LEU A 6 -11.66 9.62 14.21
CA LEU A 6 -10.52 9.03 13.48
C LEU A 6 -10.30 9.55 12.04
N VAL A 7 -11.23 10.34 11.52
CA VAL A 7 -11.14 10.84 10.13
C VAL A 7 -10.66 12.29 10.05
N ASN A 8 -10.60 13.01 11.18
CA ASN A 8 -10.57 14.49 11.17
C ASN A 8 -9.21 15.15 11.40
N THR A 9 -8.08 14.47 11.31
CA THR A 9 -6.79 15.17 11.52
C THR A 9 -5.68 14.67 10.60
N VAL A 10 -5.95 14.62 9.29
CA VAL A 10 -4.87 14.54 8.32
C VAL A 10 -4.79 15.88 7.60
N GLU A 11 -4.13 16.85 8.22
CA GLU A 11 -3.75 18.07 7.50
C GLU A 11 -2.53 17.80 6.62
N PRO A 12 -2.62 17.96 5.29
CA PRO A 12 -1.46 17.80 4.44
C PRO A 12 -0.46 18.93 4.70
N ILE A 13 0.77 18.58 5.01
CA ILE A 13 1.87 19.55 5.09
C ILE A 13 2.00 20.28 3.75
N LYS A 14 2.13 21.61 3.80
CA LYS A 14 2.12 22.47 2.61
C LYS A 14 3.12 22.01 1.54
N ARG A 15 2.69 21.93 0.28
CA ARG A 15 3.50 21.52 -0.89
C ARG A 15 4.87 22.22 -0.99
N THR A 16 4.96 23.49 -0.56
CA THR A 16 6.20 24.27 -0.54
C THR A 16 7.27 23.67 0.38
N THR A 17 6.88 23.09 1.52
CA THR A 17 7.80 22.43 2.45
C THR A 17 8.36 21.15 1.83
N ILE A 18 7.51 20.35 1.19
CA ILE A 18 7.91 19.11 0.53
C ILE A 18 8.89 19.39 -0.62
N THR A 19 8.64 20.42 -1.42
CA THR A 19 9.53 20.80 -2.53
C THR A 19 10.91 21.21 -2.04
N ARG A 20 11.00 21.93 -0.91
CA ARG A 20 12.28 22.27 -0.28
C ARG A 20 13.01 21.04 0.24
N MET A 21 12.31 20.12 0.87
CA MET A 21 12.87 18.87 1.42
C MET A 21 13.40 17.94 0.32
N ASN A 22 12.79 17.94 -0.87
CA ASN A 22 13.18 17.06 -1.98
C ASN A 22 14.32 17.59 -2.87
N ARG A 23 14.84 18.80 -2.66
CA ARG A 23 15.92 19.35 -3.50
C ARG A 23 17.18 18.52 -3.40
N GLY A 24 17.40 17.63 -4.40
CA GLY A 24 18.63 16.84 -4.55
C GLY A 24 18.88 15.78 -3.48
N LYS A 25 17.95 15.56 -2.56
CA LYS A 25 18.09 14.61 -1.45
C LYS A 25 17.32 13.33 -1.77
N LYS A 26 18.02 12.19 -1.72
CA LYS A 26 17.38 10.88 -1.67
C LYS A 26 17.16 10.49 -0.20
N TRP A 27 15.94 10.13 0.13
CA TRP A 27 15.54 9.71 1.46
C TRP A 27 15.74 8.21 1.64
N LYS A 28 16.25 7.81 2.80
CA LYS A 28 16.33 6.39 3.14
C LYS A 28 14.99 5.92 3.69
N TYR A 29 14.52 4.74 3.25
CA TYR A 29 13.34 4.09 3.81
C TYR A 29 13.48 3.86 5.32
N GLY A 30 12.41 4.09 6.07
CA GLY A 30 12.36 3.93 7.52
C GLY A 30 12.41 5.24 8.29
N TYR A 31 12.64 5.15 9.60
CA TYR A 31 12.67 6.32 10.47
C TYR A 31 13.88 7.22 10.21
N ASN A 32 13.63 8.50 10.01
CA ASN A 32 14.63 9.55 9.87
C ASN A 32 14.67 10.41 11.13
N LYS A 33 15.74 10.28 11.92
CA LYS A 33 15.92 10.97 13.19
C LYS A 33 16.08 12.50 13.03
N GLU A 34 16.71 12.95 11.95
CA GLU A 34 16.98 14.38 11.72
C GLU A 34 15.71 15.23 11.56
N HIS A 35 14.69 14.61 10.96
CA HIS A 35 13.43 15.29 10.64
C HIS A 35 12.22 14.71 11.41
N ASP A 36 12.46 13.76 12.30
CA ASP A 36 11.44 13.02 13.06
C ASP A 36 10.26 12.58 12.19
N LEU A 37 10.56 11.91 11.10
CA LEU A 37 9.56 11.39 10.17
C LEU A 37 9.90 9.97 9.70
N ILE A 38 8.88 9.22 9.30
CA ILE A 38 9.01 7.88 8.74
C ILE A 38 8.83 7.95 7.23
N VAL A 39 9.82 7.47 6.49
CA VAL A 39 9.82 7.48 5.03
C VAL A 39 9.40 6.12 4.49
N LEU A 40 8.30 6.07 3.73
CA LEU A 40 7.79 4.86 3.07
C LEU A 40 8.09 4.83 1.55
N SER A 41 9.05 5.63 1.12
CA SER A 41 9.46 5.71 -0.28
C SER A 41 10.69 4.83 -0.53
N HIS A 42 10.54 3.74 -1.26
CA HIS A 42 11.63 2.83 -1.63
C HIS A 42 12.63 3.44 -2.62
N ASN A 43 12.18 4.36 -3.49
CA ASN A 43 13.04 5.07 -4.44
C ASN A 43 13.69 6.34 -3.86
N GLY A 44 13.38 6.66 -2.61
CA GLY A 44 13.93 7.82 -1.91
C GLY A 44 13.35 9.16 -2.33
N VAL A 45 12.29 9.20 -3.14
CA VAL A 45 11.63 10.44 -3.55
C VAL A 45 10.27 10.52 -2.86
N ILE A 46 10.10 11.51 -2.00
CA ILE A 46 8.83 11.72 -1.26
C ILE A 46 7.90 12.67 -2.04
N GLY A 47 6.60 12.40 -1.95
CA GLY A 47 5.55 13.20 -2.60
C GLY A 47 4.65 13.91 -1.62
N GLU A 48 4.03 13.19 -0.72
CA GLU A 48 3.09 13.70 0.27
C GLU A 48 3.60 13.35 1.68
N ILE A 49 3.35 14.22 2.64
CA ILE A 49 3.59 13.95 4.05
C ILE A 49 2.25 14.03 4.76
N ILE A 50 1.93 12.98 5.50
CA ILE A 50 0.69 12.88 6.27
C ILE A 50 1.02 12.65 7.74
N GLU A 51 0.10 12.98 8.61
CA GLU A 51 0.17 12.67 10.04
C GLU A 51 -0.92 11.67 10.41
N ILE A 52 -0.52 10.57 11.03
CA ILE A 52 -1.44 9.55 11.56
C ILE A 52 -1.00 9.21 12.98
N GLN A 53 -1.88 9.40 13.98
CA GLN A 53 -1.59 9.07 15.38
C GLN A 53 -0.26 9.67 15.88
N ASN A 54 -0.03 10.96 15.59
CA ASN A 54 1.21 11.68 15.90
C ASN A 54 2.48 11.16 15.19
N LEU A 55 2.36 10.24 14.24
CA LEU A 55 3.47 9.84 13.38
C LEU A 55 3.44 10.67 12.10
N ILE A 56 4.55 11.33 11.80
CA ILE A 56 4.75 12.05 10.54
C ILE A 56 5.30 11.06 9.52
N ILE A 57 4.54 10.82 8.45
CA ILE A 57 4.82 9.78 7.47
C ILE A 57 4.98 10.40 6.08
N ALA A 58 6.13 10.18 5.46
CA ALA A 58 6.41 10.62 4.10
C ALA A 58 6.11 9.49 3.11
N LEU A 59 5.12 9.71 2.25
CA LEU A 59 4.69 8.78 1.21
C LEU A 59 5.53 8.94 -0.06
N PRO A 60 5.62 7.91 -0.91
CA PRO A 60 6.32 8.01 -2.18
C PRO A 60 5.68 9.06 -3.10
N LYS A 61 6.49 9.62 -4.01
CA LYS A 61 6.00 10.52 -5.04
C LYS A 61 5.25 9.72 -6.12
N PRO A 62 4.07 10.18 -6.58
CA PRO A 62 3.36 9.53 -7.67
C PRO A 62 4.23 9.48 -8.94
N PRO A 63 4.23 8.38 -9.68
CA PRO A 63 4.87 8.29 -10.99
C PRO A 63 4.16 9.22 -11.98
N LYS A 64 4.78 9.43 -13.16
CA LYS A 64 4.16 10.21 -14.23
C LYS A 64 2.87 9.57 -14.72
N GLU A 65 2.89 8.25 -14.83
CA GLU A 65 1.74 7.44 -15.20
C GLU A 65 1.22 6.68 -14.00
N VAL A 66 -0.07 6.82 -13.75
CA VAL A 66 -0.79 6.15 -12.67
C VAL A 66 -1.91 5.35 -13.30
N TYR A 67 -2.08 4.12 -12.84
CA TYR A 67 -3.16 3.26 -13.32
C TYR A 67 -4.53 3.94 -13.17
N LYS A 68 -5.28 3.97 -14.28
CA LYS A 68 -6.62 4.59 -14.34
C LYS A 68 -7.64 3.55 -14.76
N HIS A 69 -8.63 3.34 -13.92
CA HIS A 69 -9.80 2.55 -14.28
C HIS A 69 -10.95 3.45 -14.73
N GLN A 70 -11.81 2.97 -15.62
CA GLN A 70 -12.95 3.73 -16.14
C GLN A 70 -13.88 4.28 -15.04
N LYS A 71 -14.03 3.51 -13.93
CA LYS A 71 -14.83 3.91 -12.77
C LYS A 71 -14.11 4.88 -11.81
N ASN A 72 -12.88 5.27 -12.13
CA ASN A 72 -12.06 6.17 -11.30
C ASN A 72 -12.00 5.77 -9.82
N LYS A 73 -11.92 4.47 -9.58
CA LYS A 73 -11.79 3.83 -8.27
C LYS A 73 -10.94 2.56 -8.39
N TRP A 74 -10.59 1.97 -7.25
CA TRP A 74 -9.97 0.65 -7.24
C TRP A 74 -10.86 -0.38 -7.94
N VAL A 75 -10.23 -1.17 -8.79
CA VAL A 75 -10.83 -2.38 -9.37
C VAL A 75 -9.75 -3.45 -9.36
N LYS A 76 -10.14 -4.65 -8.93
CA LYS A 76 -9.27 -5.82 -8.96
C LYS A 76 -8.72 -6.03 -10.36
N GLN A 77 -7.39 -6.16 -10.45
CA GLN A 77 -6.71 -6.41 -11.73
C GLN A 77 -7.03 -7.83 -12.19
N GLU A 78 -7.28 -7.98 -13.47
CA GLU A 78 -7.34 -9.31 -14.06
C GLU A 78 -5.91 -9.85 -14.23
N TYR A 79 -5.70 -11.09 -13.83
CA TYR A 79 -4.44 -11.76 -14.08
C TYR A 79 -4.58 -12.80 -15.20
N PRO A 80 -3.48 -13.17 -15.89
CA PRO A 80 -3.53 -14.02 -17.07
C PRO A 80 -4.28 -15.32 -16.84
N LYS A 81 -5.23 -15.65 -17.74
CA LYS A 81 -6.07 -16.86 -17.64
C LYS A 81 -5.24 -18.14 -17.59
N GLU A 82 -4.10 -18.16 -18.25
CA GLU A 82 -3.20 -19.32 -18.23
C GLU A 82 -2.63 -19.55 -16.82
N LEU A 83 -2.23 -18.48 -16.11
CA LEU A 83 -1.75 -18.56 -14.73
C LEU A 83 -2.86 -18.94 -13.74
N GLN A 84 -4.13 -18.68 -14.08
CA GLN A 84 -5.26 -19.08 -13.22
C GLN A 84 -5.39 -20.59 -13.06
N ARG A 85 -4.83 -21.38 -13.95
CA ARG A 85 -4.83 -22.86 -13.90
C ARG A 85 -3.80 -23.38 -12.91
N ILE A 86 -2.79 -22.59 -12.57
CA ILE A 86 -1.73 -22.94 -11.62
C ILE A 86 -2.25 -22.63 -10.23
N LYS A 87 -2.59 -23.68 -9.46
CA LYS A 87 -3.21 -23.55 -8.13
C LYS A 87 -2.22 -23.70 -6.99
N ASN A 88 -1.09 -24.32 -7.24
CA ASN A 88 -0.08 -24.62 -6.23
C ASN A 88 1.32 -24.69 -6.83
N ILE A 89 2.33 -24.83 -5.97
CA ILE A 89 3.74 -24.88 -6.38
C ILE A 89 4.09 -26.09 -7.25
N PHE A 90 3.37 -27.21 -7.09
CA PHE A 90 3.61 -28.39 -7.90
C PHE A 90 3.13 -28.20 -9.34
N ASP A 91 1.99 -27.53 -9.53
CA ASP A 91 1.51 -27.15 -10.86
C ASP A 91 2.54 -26.26 -11.56
N TRP A 92 3.12 -25.28 -10.84
CA TRP A 92 4.18 -24.43 -11.37
C TRP A 92 5.46 -25.18 -11.69
N ARG A 93 5.90 -26.11 -10.84
CA ARG A 93 7.08 -26.92 -11.10
C ARG A 93 6.91 -27.82 -12.32
N GLY A 94 5.72 -28.36 -12.54
CA GLY A 94 5.37 -29.16 -13.70
C GLY A 94 5.12 -28.37 -14.99
N TYR A 95 5.07 -27.02 -14.90
CA TYR A 95 4.83 -26.17 -16.07
C TYR A 95 6.08 -26.13 -16.96
N PRO A 96 5.95 -26.26 -18.30
CA PRO A 96 7.10 -26.28 -19.21
C PRO A 96 7.97 -25.01 -19.09
N GLU A 97 9.30 -25.21 -18.99
CA GLU A 97 10.24 -24.11 -18.73
C GLU A 97 10.19 -23.03 -19.82
N ASN A 98 10.13 -23.41 -21.09
CA ASN A 98 9.98 -22.50 -22.22
C ASN A 98 8.69 -21.66 -22.21
N GLN A 99 7.71 -22.04 -21.39
CA GLN A 99 6.48 -21.29 -21.21
C GLN A 99 6.50 -20.43 -19.93
N LYS A 100 7.39 -20.72 -18.98
CA LYS A 100 7.55 -19.94 -17.75
C LYS A 100 8.16 -18.57 -18.04
N GLU A 101 9.15 -18.50 -18.95
CA GLU A 101 9.89 -17.28 -19.27
C GLU A 101 8.98 -16.09 -19.58
N LYS A 102 7.90 -16.33 -20.33
CA LYS A 102 6.94 -15.28 -20.68
C LYS A 102 6.21 -14.66 -19.47
N TRP A 103 6.24 -15.33 -18.32
CA TRP A 103 5.56 -14.90 -17.11
C TRP A 103 6.47 -14.25 -16.07
N TYR A 104 7.80 -14.34 -16.23
CA TYR A 104 8.74 -13.84 -15.23
C TYR A 104 8.56 -12.34 -15.01
N ASP A 105 8.45 -11.54 -16.07
CA ASP A 105 8.23 -10.10 -15.96
C ASP A 105 6.93 -9.77 -15.21
N TYR A 106 5.86 -10.49 -15.50
CA TYR A 106 4.58 -10.33 -14.80
C TYR A 106 4.69 -10.70 -13.32
N ILE A 107 5.37 -11.81 -13.02
CA ILE A 107 5.56 -12.28 -11.64
C ILE A 107 6.42 -11.28 -10.86
N ASP A 108 7.51 -10.81 -11.44
CA ASP A 108 8.40 -9.81 -10.83
C ASP A 108 7.66 -8.48 -10.59
N GLU A 109 6.81 -8.06 -11.52
CA GLU A 109 5.97 -6.88 -11.32
C GLU A 109 4.98 -7.07 -10.18
N GLU A 110 4.35 -8.23 -10.04
CA GLU A 110 3.45 -8.53 -8.93
C GLU A 110 4.19 -8.55 -7.57
N PHE A 111 5.39 -9.11 -7.50
CA PHE A 111 6.22 -9.04 -6.30
C PHE A 111 6.64 -7.60 -5.98
N ASN A 112 7.00 -6.82 -6.99
CA ASN A 112 7.30 -5.40 -6.81
C ASN A 112 6.10 -4.61 -6.25
N ARG A 113 4.87 -4.91 -6.70
CA ARG A 113 3.65 -4.29 -6.17
C ARG A 113 3.40 -4.66 -4.70
N ARG A 114 3.71 -5.90 -4.32
CA ARG A 114 3.60 -6.38 -2.93
C ARG A 114 4.66 -5.80 -2.01
N ASP A 115 5.84 -5.50 -2.55
CA ASP A 115 6.95 -4.91 -1.79
C ASP A 115 6.81 -3.38 -1.69
N LYS A 116 6.61 -2.72 -2.82
CA LYS A 116 6.69 -1.25 -2.93
C LYS A 116 5.35 -0.52 -2.92
N GLY A 117 4.25 -1.29 -2.96
CA GLY A 117 2.91 -0.75 -3.08
C GLY A 117 2.50 -0.45 -4.52
N PHE A 118 1.29 0.07 -4.67
CA PHE A 118 0.67 0.29 -5.96
C PHE A 118 0.01 1.67 -6.04
N TRP A 119 0.10 2.28 -7.22
CA TRP A 119 -0.53 3.55 -7.54
C TRP A 119 -1.73 3.38 -8.45
N PHE A 120 -2.85 3.97 -8.07
CA PHE A 120 -4.05 4.04 -8.91
C PHE A 120 -4.74 5.39 -8.78
N THR A 121 -5.64 5.69 -9.71
CA THR A 121 -6.44 6.91 -9.66
C THR A 121 -7.75 6.63 -8.92
N ASN A 122 -7.97 7.36 -7.83
CA ASN A 122 -9.18 7.31 -7.03
C ASN A 122 -9.82 8.71 -6.97
N ASN A 123 -11.05 8.86 -7.46
CA ASN A 123 -11.75 10.14 -7.54
C ASN A 123 -10.89 11.25 -8.19
N GLY A 124 -10.22 10.94 -9.30
CA GLY A 124 -9.36 11.86 -10.04
C GLY A 124 -8.00 12.16 -9.42
N LYS A 125 -7.68 11.53 -8.26
CA LYS A 125 -6.41 11.77 -7.55
C LYS A 125 -5.52 10.53 -7.58
N PRO A 126 -4.20 10.69 -7.85
CA PRO A 126 -3.23 9.62 -7.65
C PRO A 126 -3.27 9.16 -6.18
N THR A 127 -3.52 7.89 -5.97
CA THR A 127 -3.65 7.29 -4.64
C THR A 127 -2.70 6.12 -4.52
N TRP A 128 -1.81 6.19 -3.55
CA TRP A 128 -0.89 5.11 -3.23
C TRP A 128 -1.47 4.21 -2.13
N ILE A 129 -1.28 2.91 -2.32
CA ILE A 129 -1.55 1.88 -1.32
C ILE A 129 -0.28 1.09 -1.03
N THR A 130 -0.09 0.69 0.21
CA THR A 130 1.06 -0.14 0.62
C THR A 130 1.00 -1.52 -0.05
N GLY A 131 2.11 -2.24 -0.04
CA GLY A 131 2.17 -3.59 -0.61
C GLY A 131 1.20 -4.55 0.05
N THR A 132 1.09 -4.52 1.38
CA THR A 132 0.11 -5.33 2.11
C THR A 132 -1.33 -4.95 1.77
N HIS A 133 -1.63 -3.65 1.62
CA HIS A 133 -2.97 -3.23 1.18
C HIS A 133 -3.27 -3.69 -0.25
N TYR A 134 -2.28 -3.62 -1.15
CA TYR A 134 -2.41 -4.19 -2.49
C TYR A 134 -2.69 -5.69 -2.44
N MET A 135 -1.93 -6.43 -1.64
CA MET A 135 -2.13 -7.87 -1.42
C MET A 135 -3.57 -8.17 -0.93
N TYR A 136 -4.03 -7.41 0.06
CA TYR A 136 -5.39 -7.54 0.59
C TYR A 136 -6.45 -7.29 -0.49
N LEU A 137 -6.36 -6.21 -1.25
CA LEU A 137 -7.35 -5.85 -2.28
C LEU A 137 -7.32 -6.77 -3.50
N GLN A 138 -6.11 -7.19 -3.91
CA GLN A 138 -5.92 -7.94 -5.16
C GLN A 138 -6.09 -9.44 -4.97
N TRP A 139 -5.56 -10.00 -3.88
CA TRP A 139 -5.40 -11.44 -3.74
C TRP A 139 -6.25 -12.06 -2.62
N SER A 140 -6.66 -11.28 -1.63
CA SER A 140 -7.47 -11.82 -0.56
C SER A 140 -8.90 -12.07 -1.02
N LYS A 141 -9.52 -13.08 -0.42
CA LYS A 141 -10.94 -13.41 -0.54
C LYS A 141 -11.54 -13.38 0.85
N ILE A 142 -12.58 -12.58 1.02
CA ILE A 142 -13.37 -12.50 2.25
C ILE A 142 -14.73 -13.15 2.03
N ASP A 143 -15.52 -13.33 3.09
CA ASP A 143 -16.82 -14.04 3.04
C ASP A 143 -17.77 -13.52 1.96
N VAL A 144 -17.72 -12.21 1.69
CA VAL A 144 -18.58 -11.54 0.70
C VAL A 144 -17.90 -11.37 -0.68
N GLY A 145 -16.75 -12.00 -0.91
CA GLY A 145 -16.00 -11.92 -2.17
C GLY A 145 -14.68 -11.17 -2.06
N ALA A 146 -14.34 -10.34 -3.04
CA ALA A 146 -13.14 -9.51 -2.99
C ALA A 146 -13.36 -8.29 -2.09
N PRO A 147 -12.35 -7.86 -1.30
CA PRO A 147 -12.47 -6.66 -0.50
C PRO A 147 -12.50 -5.40 -1.37
N ASP A 148 -13.27 -4.41 -0.93
CA ASP A 148 -13.33 -3.10 -1.55
C ASP A 148 -12.32 -2.13 -0.94
N PHE A 149 -11.85 -1.18 -1.76
CA PHE A 149 -11.02 -0.08 -1.28
C PHE A 149 -11.82 0.86 -0.36
N ARG A 150 -11.24 1.15 0.79
CA ARG A 150 -11.74 2.15 1.75
C ARG A 150 -10.57 3.00 2.23
N GLU A 151 -10.76 4.32 2.29
CA GLU A 151 -9.70 5.22 2.75
C GLU A 151 -9.26 4.94 4.19
N ALA A 152 -10.19 4.57 5.06
CA ALA A 152 -9.87 4.17 6.43
C ALA A 152 -8.93 2.96 6.49
N ASN A 153 -9.12 1.96 5.60
CA ASN A 153 -8.23 0.82 5.48
C ASN A 153 -6.85 1.24 4.94
N ARG A 154 -6.83 2.16 3.97
CA ARG A 154 -5.59 2.71 3.43
C ARG A 154 -4.74 3.38 4.52
N LEU A 155 -5.35 4.25 5.31
CA LEU A 155 -4.67 4.93 6.41
C LEU A 155 -4.17 3.94 7.47
N PHE A 156 -4.95 2.91 7.77
CA PHE A 156 -4.53 1.84 8.66
C PHE A 156 -3.28 1.10 8.13
N TYR A 157 -3.27 0.69 6.87
CA TYR A 157 -2.12 -0.01 6.29
C TYR A 157 -0.88 0.90 6.17
N ILE A 158 -1.06 2.19 5.91
CA ILE A 158 0.06 3.15 5.93
C ILE A 158 0.63 3.27 7.35
N PHE A 159 -0.21 3.38 8.36
CA PHE A 159 0.21 3.40 9.76
C PHE A 159 0.96 2.11 10.14
N TRP A 160 0.41 0.97 9.77
CA TRP A 160 1.01 -0.33 10.00
C TRP A 160 2.40 -0.45 9.36
N GLU A 161 2.52 -0.07 8.10
CA GLU A 161 3.80 -0.07 7.38
C GLU A 161 4.82 0.90 8.01
N ALA A 162 4.36 2.07 8.46
CA ALA A 162 5.20 3.02 9.18
C ALA A 162 5.71 2.45 10.50
N CYS A 163 4.86 1.75 11.26
CA CYS A 163 5.29 1.07 12.49
C CYS A 163 6.32 -0.03 12.21
N LYS A 164 6.18 -0.79 11.14
CA LYS A 164 7.18 -1.79 10.71
C LYS A 164 8.50 -1.15 10.30
N ALA A 165 8.44 0.00 9.64
CA ALA A 165 9.61 0.74 9.19
C ALA A 165 10.36 1.47 10.32
N ASP A 166 9.73 1.69 11.47
CA ASP A 166 10.31 2.32 12.65
C ASP A 166 10.79 1.28 13.66
N LYS A 167 12.09 1.08 13.74
CA LYS A 167 12.71 0.13 14.70
C LYS A 167 12.42 0.43 16.18
N ARG A 168 11.88 1.59 16.52
CA ARG A 168 11.47 1.95 17.89
C ARG A 168 10.09 1.37 18.23
N CYS A 169 9.32 0.96 17.23
CA CYS A 169 8.00 0.36 17.41
C CYS A 169 8.14 -1.14 17.71
N TYR A 170 7.66 -1.57 18.85
CA TYR A 170 7.67 -2.98 19.28
C TYR A 170 6.33 -3.68 19.09
N GLY A 171 5.28 -2.94 18.75
CA GLY A 171 3.94 -3.50 18.56
C GLY A 171 2.89 -2.43 18.40
N ILE A 172 1.70 -2.84 17.99
CA ILE A 172 0.56 -1.96 17.74
C ILE A 172 -0.60 -2.43 18.62
N CYS A 173 -1.19 -1.49 19.36
CA CYS A 173 -2.45 -1.72 20.06
C CYS A 173 -3.58 -1.03 19.26
N TYR A 174 -4.50 -1.81 18.71
CA TYR A 174 -5.58 -1.30 17.89
C TYR A 174 -6.95 -1.49 18.53
N LEU A 175 -7.57 -0.39 18.92
CA LEU A 175 -8.95 -0.39 19.42
C LEU A 175 -9.92 -0.24 18.25
N LYS A 176 -10.82 -1.18 18.10
CA LYS A 176 -11.76 -1.23 16.98
C LYS A 176 -13.19 -1.46 17.40
N ASN A 177 -14.10 -0.99 16.58
CA ASN A 177 -15.51 -1.33 16.68
C ASN A 177 -15.77 -2.76 16.15
N ARG A 178 -16.82 -3.39 16.66
CA ARG A 178 -17.31 -4.65 16.11
C ARG A 178 -17.64 -4.46 14.60
N ARG A 179 -17.36 -5.48 13.78
CA ARG A 179 -17.62 -5.50 12.33
C ARG A 179 -16.83 -4.47 11.48
N SER A 180 -15.69 -3.98 11.97
CA SER A 180 -14.81 -3.06 11.21
C SER A 180 -14.04 -3.75 10.06
N GLY A 181 -14.11 -5.09 9.93
CA GLY A 181 -13.32 -5.86 8.95
C GLY A 181 -11.85 -6.04 9.33
N PHE A 182 -11.44 -5.57 10.50
CA PHE A 182 -10.03 -5.58 10.93
C PHE A 182 -9.40 -6.99 10.93
N SER A 183 -10.16 -8.02 11.33
CA SER A 183 -9.63 -9.40 11.37
C SER A 183 -9.18 -9.88 9.98
N PHE A 184 -9.90 -9.52 8.93
CA PHE A 184 -9.50 -9.81 7.55
C PHE A 184 -8.27 -9.01 7.12
N MET A 185 -8.17 -7.75 7.54
CA MET A 185 -7.01 -6.92 7.24
C MET A 185 -5.76 -7.42 7.95
N SER A 186 -5.84 -7.80 9.23
CA SER A 186 -4.71 -8.34 9.98
C SER A 186 -4.25 -9.70 9.47
N SER A 187 -5.18 -10.56 9.02
CA SER A 187 -4.81 -11.85 8.41
C SER A 187 -4.08 -11.71 7.07
N ALA A 188 -4.23 -10.60 6.37
CA ALA A 188 -3.50 -10.36 5.13
C ALA A 188 -2.03 -9.96 5.36
N GLU A 189 -1.64 -9.67 6.60
CA GLU A 189 -0.28 -9.31 7.00
C GLU A 189 0.53 -10.54 7.45
N THR A 190 -0.13 -11.60 7.89
CA THR A 190 0.52 -12.88 8.28
C THR A 190 0.73 -13.80 7.09
#